data_4e570b58ce2128e787f7ee1697281c59
#
_entry.id   4e570b58ce2128e787f7ee1697281c59
#
_cell.length_a   1.000
_cell.length_b   1.000
_cell.length_c   1.000
_cell.angle_alpha   90.00
_cell.angle_beta   90.00
_cell.angle_gamma   90.00
#
_symmetry.space_group_name_H-M   'P 1'
#
loop_
_entity.id
_entity.type
_entity.pdbx_description
1 polymer ?
#
loop_
_entity_poly.entity_id
_entity_poly.type
_entity_poly.pdbx_seq_one_letter_code
_entity_poly.pdbx_strand_id
1 'polypeptide(L)'
;MAARAYSGKKPKNLKHTLRVFLSYLGRHKKMLAVVAVLVTISAGANLLGTYMIRPVVNGLADGDVHTLLRGVLITALIFGCGALAAYGYTQTMVKAAQQVVFDIRRDLFEHVQTLPLQFFDSRRHGDIMSLFTNDIDTMADALNNSFAMVIQSFIQIVGTLTLLYILNWRLSLIVTVCYGIMFWYIKFSGKRSKGYYTKQQNSLGELNGYIEELITGQKVVKVFHHEEESFTEFCKKNEELRKAGTGAQGYAATMVPVVVSISYVNYAIVAVLGGLLALHGKADIGSLASYLVFVRQAALPINQFTQQSNFLLSALAGAERVFDVMSLEPEIDDGKVELVNVKEENGALAVCEETTGRWAWKRPDGTMTELKGDVRFENVDFGYTADRLILKNISLYAKPGQKIAFVGSTGAGKTTITNLINRFYDVQGGAVVYDGIDVKDIEKDALRHSLGIVLQDTHLFTGTVAENIRFGKLDATQEEIERAAKIANADSFIRRLPNGYDTMLTSDGANLSQGQRQLLAIARAAVADPPVLILDEATSSVDTRTEALIEKGMDQLMEGRTVFVIAHRLSTVRNANAIMVLEQGNIVERGDHDALLAQKGKYYQLYHGMFELS
;
A
#
# COMPACT_ATOMS: atom_id res chain seq x y z
N MET A 1 -8.43 6.24 -11.82
CA MET A 1 -7.29 6.20 -10.87
C MET A 1 -6.04 6.69 -11.59
N ALA A 2 -5.67 7.95 -11.38
CA ALA A 2 -4.43 8.47 -11.96
C ALA A 2 -3.27 7.87 -11.17
N ALA A 3 -2.53 6.94 -11.79
CA ALA A 3 -1.27 6.48 -11.28
C ALA A 3 -0.40 7.71 -11.00
N ARG A 4 -0.12 8.01 -9.73
CA ARG A 4 0.87 9.02 -9.36
C ARG A 4 2.16 8.65 -10.05
N ALA A 5 2.46 9.39 -11.11
CA ALA A 5 3.65 9.22 -11.89
C ALA A 5 4.87 9.22 -10.95
N TYR A 6 5.64 8.18 -11.11
CA TYR A 6 6.92 7.87 -10.58
C TYR A 6 7.77 9.12 -10.26
N SER A 7 7.81 9.52 -9.00
CA SER A 7 8.72 10.58 -8.57
C SER A 7 10.12 9.98 -8.53
N GLY A 8 10.98 10.34 -9.48
CA GLY A 8 12.39 9.91 -9.53
C GLY A 8 13.24 10.43 -8.36
N LYS A 9 12.71 10.38 -7.15
CA LYS A 9 13.42 10.68 -5.91
C LYS A 9 14.34 9.51 -5.60
N LYS A 10 15.62 9.80 -5.44
CA LYS A 10 16.57 8.81 -4.91
C LYS A 10 16.12 8.44 -3.48
N PRO A 11 16.32 7.18 -3.06
CA PRO A 11 16.07 6.78 -1.68
C PRO A 11 16.82 7.69 -0.72
N LYS A 12 16.16 8.10 0.36
CA LYS A 12 16.73 8.97 1.41
C LYS A 12 17.79 8.21 2.21
N ASN A 13 17.53 6.93 2.50
CA ASN A 13 18.39 6.06 3.29
C ASN A 13 18.78 4.78 2.52
N LEU A 14 19.49 4.95 1.39
CA LEU A 14 19.89 3.86 0.50
C LEU A 14 20.57 2.68 1.24
N LYS A 15 21.40 2.97 2.27
CA LYS A 15 22.12 1.92 2.99
C LYS A 15 21.18 1.02 3.80
N HIS A 16 20.19 1.60 4.46
CA HIS A 16 19.19 0.86 5.23
C HIS A 16 18.33 0.01 4.29
N THR A 17 17.74 0.65 3.28
CA THR A 17 16.89 -0.01 2.28
C THR A 17 17.61 -1.18 1.61
N LEU A 18 18.86 -0.96 1.20
CA LEU A 18 19.67 -2.01 0.57
C LEU A 18 19.96 -3.17 1.54
N ARG A 19 20.23 -2.89 2.82
CA ARG A 19 20.45 -3.93 3.83
C ARG A 19 19.20 -4.79 4.02
N VAL A 20 18.03 -4.16 4.18
CA VAL A 20 16.77 -4.89 4.34
C VAL A 20 16.45 -5.69 3.08
N PHE A 21 16.60 -5.09 1.90
CA PHE A 21 16.39 -5.77 0.62
C PHE A 21 17.33 -6.98 0.45
N LEU A 22 18.61 -6.82 0.79
CA LEU A 22 19.58 -7.92 0.76
C LEU A 22 19.26 -9.01 1.79
N SER A 23 18.62 -8.70 2.91
CA SER A 23 18.19 -9.73 3.87
C SER A 23 17.11 -10.64 3.28
N TYR A 24 16.14 -10.08 2.54
CA TYR A 24 15.14 -10.84 1.80
C TYR A 24 15.79 -11.70 0.69
N LEU A 25 16.69 -11.12 -0.08
CA LEU A 25 17.49 -11.88 -1.05
C LEU A 25 18.29 -13.01 -0.39
N GLY A 26 18.82 -12.76 0.81
CA GLY A 26 19.57 -13.74 1.60
C GLY A 26 18.76 -14.97 2.01
N ARG A 27 17.45 -14.86 2.15
CA ARG A 27 16.56 -16.02 2.40
C ARG A 27 16.62 -17.02 1.24
N HIS A 28 16.87 -16.54 0.01
CA HIS A 28 16.91 -17.33 -1.23
C HIS A 28 18.34 -17.44 -1.84
N LYS A 29 19.38 -17.33 -1.01
CA LYS A 29 20.80 -17.30 -1.42
C LYS A 29 21.24 -18.44 -2.34
N LYS A 30 20.67 -19.65 -2.19
CA LYS A 30 21.01 -20.80 -3.06
C LYS A 30 20.59 -20.55 -4.52
N MET A 31 19.36 -20.06 -4.74
CA MET A 31 18.87 -19.74 -6.07
C MET A 31 19.66 -18.58 -6.71
N LEU A 32 19.95 -17.54 -5.93
CA LEU A 32 20.74 -16.40 -6.40
C LEU A 32 22.20 -16.78 -6.72
N ALA A 33 22.80 -17.71 -5.97
CA ALA A 33 24.13 -18.24 -6.28
C ALA A 33 24.12 -19.01 -7.61
N VAL A 34 23.10 -19.82 -7.87
CA VAL A 34 22.92 -20.50 -9.17
C VAL A 34 22.77 -19.47 -10.29
N VAL A 35 21.97 -18.44 -10.11
CA VAL A 35 21.81 -17.35 -11.08
C VAL A 35 23.16 -16.68 -11.36
N ALA A 36 23.92 -16.31 -10.33
CA ALA A 36 25.22 -15.64 -10.47
C ALA A 36 26.20 -16.51 -11.28
N VAL A 37 26.26 -17.81 -10.99
CA VAL A 37 27.12 -18.76 -11.73
C VAL A 37 26.68 -18.85 -13.20
N LEU A 38 25.38 -19.05 -13.45
CA LEU A 38 24.86 -19.19 -14.82
C LEU A 38 24.99 -17.89 -15.62
N VAL A 39 24.80 -16.72 -15.01
CA VAL A 39 25.03 -15.42 -15.66
C VAL A 39 26.51 -15.26 -16.03
N THR A 40 27.44 -15.66 -15.13
CA THR A 40 28.87 -15.62 -15.40
C THR A 40 29.26 -16.56 -16.53
N ILE A 41 28.72 -17.77 -16.56
CA ILE A 41 28.92 -18.73 -17.67
C ILE A 41 28.39 -18.16 -18.99
N SER A 42 27.18 -17.60 -18.99
CA SER A 42 26.56 -17.03 -20.20
C SER A 42 27.36 -15.81 -20.72
N ALA A 43 27.74 -14.89 -19.84
CA ALA A 43 28.56 -13.73 -20.21
C ALA A 43 29.96 -14.15 -20.68
N GLY A 44 30.58 -15.12 -19.99
CA GLY A 44 31.88 -15.71 -20.37
C GLY A 44 31.81 -16.41 -21.73
N ALA A 45 30.76 -17.16 -21.99
CA ALA A 45 30.54 -17.82 -23.29
C ALA A 45 30.42 -16.80 -24.42
N ASN A 46 29.74 -15.68 -24.21
CA ASN A 46 29.65 -14.60 -25.19
C ASN A 46 31.03 -13.98 -25.50
N LEU A 47 31.83 -13.70 -24.47
CA LEU A 47 33.19 -13.16 -24.61
C LEU A 47 34.14 -14.15 -25.29
N LEU A 48 34.16 -15.41 -24.81
CA LEU A 48 35.00 -16.47 -25.38
C LEU A 48 34.60 -16.82 -26.80
N GLY A 49 33.28 -16.92 -27.09
CA GLY A 49 32.78 -17.16 -28.45
C GLY A 49 33.22 -16.07 -29.44
N THR A 50 33.20 -14.81 -29.03
CA THR A 50 33.72 -13.68 -29.82
C THR A 50 35.26 -13.78 -29.99
N TYR A 51 35.98 -14.18 -28.95
CA TYR A 51 37.44 -14.37 -29.03
C TYR A 51 37.82 -15.51 -29.98
N MET A 52 37.00 -16.58 -30.08
CA MET A 52 37.21 -17.72 -30.96
C MET A 52 37.15 -17.37 -32.46
N ILE A 53 36.69 -16.18 -32.84
CA ILE A 53 36.80 -15.65 -34.20
C ILE A 53 38.26 -15.60 -34.64
N ARG A 54 39.21 -15.32 -33.72
CA ARG A 54 40.62 -15.25 -33.99
C ARG A 54 41.19 -16.55 -34.56
N PRO A 55 41.14 -17.72 -33.89
CA PRO A 55 41.65 -18.97 -34.43
C PRO A 55 40.91 -19.44 -35.67
N VAL A 56 39.58 -19.18 -35.79
CA VAL A 56 38.81 -19.52 -36.96
C VAL A 56 39.26 -18.75 -38.20
N VAL A 57 39.48 -17.42 -38.08
CA VAL A 57 39.93 -16.57 -39.18
C VAL A 57 41.40 -16.88 -39.56
N ASN A 58 42.26 -17.14 -38.56
CA ASN A 58 43.66 -17.53 -38.85
C ASN A 58 43.71 -18.89 -39.55
N GLY A 59 42.96 -19.89 -39.11
CA GLY A 59 42.88 -21.19 -39.81
C GLY A 59 42.37 -21.07 -41.26
N LEU A 60 41.45 -20.13 -41.52
CA LEU A 60 41.02 -19.82 -42.89
C LEU A 60 42.13 -19.14 -43.70
N ALA A 61 42.86 -18.22 -43.12
CA ALA A 61 43.96 -17.50 -43.79
C ALA A 61 45.13 -18.44 -44.13
N ASP A 62 45.40 -19.41 -43.25
CA ASP A 62 46.48 -20.40 -43.42
C ASP A 62 46.02 -21.58 -44.31
N GLY A 63 44.76 -21.66 -44.73
CA GLY A 63 44.20 -22.75 -45.53
C GLY A 63 44.04 -24.07 -44.76
N ASP A 64 44.12 -24.08 -43.45
CA ASP A 64 43.99 -25.26 -42.59
C ASP A 64 42.51 -25.54 -42.26
N VAL A 65 41.92 -26.43 -43.04
CA VAL A 65 40.51 -26.84 -42.89
C VAL A 65 40.25 -27.55 -41.55
N HIS A 66 41.24 -28.24 -40.98
CA HIS A 66 41.09 -28.93 -39.70
C HIS A 66 40.99 -27.92 -38.54
N THR A 67 41.87 -26.89 -38.53
CA THR A 67 41.80 -25.80 -37.53
C THR A 67 40.53 -25.00 -37.70
N LEU A 68 40.06 -24.72 -38.88
CA LEU A 68 38.79 -24.07 -39.16
C LEU A 68 37.62 -24.85 -38.58
N LEU A 69 37.49 -26.15 -38.93
CA LEU A 69 36.35 -26.99 -38.46
C LEU A 69 36.37 -27.16 -36.94
N ARG A 70 37.54 -27.37 -36.31
CA ARG A 70 37.68 -27.43 -34.86
C ARG A 70 37.25 -26.12 -34.22
N GLY A 71 37.71 -24.98 -34.75
CA GLY A 71 37.36 -23.65 -34.27
C GLY A 71 35.86 -23.39 -34.32
N VAL A 72 35.20 -23.74 -35.42
CA VAL A 72 33.73 -23.62 -35.59
C VAL A 72 32.98 -24.51 -34.59
N LEU A 73 33.39 -25.78 -34.41
CA LEU A 73 32.76 -26.70 -33.47
C LEU A 73 32.90 -26.21 -32.03
N ILE A 74 34.09 -25.78 -31.63
CA ILE A 74 34.32 -25.25 -30.28
C ILE A 74 33.47 -23.99 -30.06
N THR A 75 33.42 -23.08 -31.04
CA THR A 75 32.58 -21.87 -30.95
C THR A 75 31.09 -22.23 -30.82
N ALA A 76 30.61 -23.19 -31.57
CA ALA A 76 29.23 -23.67 -31.48
C ALA A 76 28.91 -24.28 -30.10
N LEU A 77 29.85 -25.06 -29.54
CA LEU A 77 29.70 -25.60 -28.16
C LEU A 77 29.69 -24.49 -27.11
N ILE A 78 30.59 -23.50 -27.23
CA ILE A 78 30.64 -22.34 -26.28
C ILE A 78 29.31 -21.58 -26.33
N PHE A 79 28.81 -21.22 -27.50
CA PHE A 79 27.53 -20.51 -27.60
C PHE A 79 26.34 -21.39 -27.18
N GLY A 80 26.37 -22.70 -27.45
CA GLY A 80 25.37 -23.66 -26.97
C GLY A 80 25.30 -23.72 -25.45
N CYS A 81 26.45 -23.85 -24.77
CA CYS A 81 26.55 -23.75 -23.31
C CYS A 81 26.08 -22.38 -22.78
N GLY A 82 26.45 -21.30 -23.46
CA GLY A 82 26.02 -19.95 -23.13
C GLY A 82 24.50 -19.79 -23.21
N ALA A 83 23.86 -20.33 -24.24
CA ALA A 83 22.42 -20.29 -24.45
C ALA A 83 21.68 -21.11 -23.37
N LEU A 84 22.16 -22.32 -23.06
CA LEU A 84 21.61 -23.14 -21.99
C LEU A 84 21.74 -22.46 -20.62
N ALA A 85 22.89 -21.84 -20.35
CA ALA A 85 23.11 -21.06 -19.12
C ALA A 85 22.19 -19.82 -19.08
N ALA A 86 21.96 -19.16 -20.22
CA ALA A 86 21.04 -18.03 -20.34
C ALA A 86 19.60 -18.44 -20.01
N TYR A 87 19.15 -19.54 -20.59
CA TYR A 87 17.83 -20.10 -20.28
C TYR A 87 17.72 -20.46 -18.79
N GLY A 88 18.75 -21.14 -18.25
CA GLY A 88 18.78 -21.56 -16.84
C GLY A 88 18.72 -20.40 -15.86
N TYR A 89 19.54 -19.35 -16.06
CA TYR A 89 19.51 -18.21 -15.14
C TYR A 89 18.21 -17.42 -15.24
N THR A 90 17.64 -17.27 -16.43
CA THR A 90 16.38 -16.55 -16.61
C THR A 90 15.24 -17.26 -15.85
N GLN A 91 15.09 -18.56 -16.02
CA GLN A 91 14.06 -19.33 -15.32
C GLN A 91 14.25 -19.32 -13.80
N THR A 92 15.50 -19.47 -13.35
CA THR A 92 15.82 -19.48 -11.92
C THR A 92 15.62 -18.09 -11.30
N MET A 93 15.96 -17.02 -12.04
CA MET A 93 15.78 -15.65 -11.58
C MET A 93 14.30 -15.29 -11.40
N VAL A 94 13.45 -15.67 -12.37
CA VAL A 94 11.99 -15.44 -12.25
C VAL A 94 11.44 -16.14 -11.01
N LYS A 95 11.81 -17.40 -10.76
CA LYS A 95 11.38 -18.13 -9.55
C LYS A 95 11.88 -17.44 -8.26
N ALA A 96 13.16 -17.06 -8.22
CA ALA A 96 13.73 -16.38 -7.07
C ALA A 96 13.07 -15.02 -6.80
N ALA A 97 12.85 -14.23 -7.85
CA ALA A 97 12.21 -12.92 -7.75
C ALA A 97 10.76 -13.03 -7.23
N GLN A 98 9.96 -13.95 -7.79
CA GLN A 98 8.60 -14.18 -7.34
C GLN A 98 8.52 -14.64 -5.88
N GLN A 99 9.49 -15.47 -5.44
CA GLN A 99 9.54 -15.92 -4.04
C GLN A 99 9.88 -14.75 -3.10
N VAL A 100 10.86 -13.91 -3.46
CA VAL A 100 11.21 -12.71 -2.68
C VAL A 100 10.03 -11.74 -2.60
N VAL A 101 9.34 -11.51 -3.71
CA VAL A 101 8.16 -10.64 -3.77
C VAL A 101 7.01 -11.20 -2.93
N PHE A 102 6.78 -12.50 -2.98
CA PHE A 102 5.80 -13.18 -2.14
C PHE A 102 6.09 -12.96 -0.65
N ASP A 103 7.35 -13.16 -0.22
CA ASP A 103 7.75 -12.96 1.18
C ASP A 103 7.53 -11.50 1.62
N ILE A 104 7.96 -10.52 0.79
CA ILE A 104 7.78 -9.09 1.09
C ILE A 104 6.29 -8.73 1.18
N ARG A 105 5.46 -9.20 0.23
CA ARG A 105 4.02 -8.90 0.21
C ARG A 105 3.31 -9.51 1.42
N ARG A 106 3.67 -10.74 1.81
CA ARG A 106 3.13 -11.41 3.00
C ARG A 106 3.52 -10.65 4.26
N ASP A 107 4.82 -10.40 4.45
CA ASP A 107 5.34 -9.73 5.65
C ASP A 107 4.80 -8.29 5.77
N LEU A 108 4.63 -7.57 4.64
CA LEU A 108 3.98 -6.25 4.62
C LEU A 108 2.51 -6.33 5.04
N PHE A 109 1.76 -7.31 4.49
CA PHE A 109 0.34 -7.45 4.82
C PHE A 109 0.14 -7.80 6.29
N GLU A 110 0.90 -8.76 6.81
CA GLU A 110 0.89 -9.14 8.21
C GLU A 110 1.21 -7.95 9.12
N HIS A 111 2.25 -7.18 8.79
CA HIS A 111 2.64 -6.01 9.57
C HIS A 111 1.58 -4.88 9.53
N VAL A 112 1.00 -4.60 8.35
CA VAL A 112 -0.05 -3.56 8.22
C VAL A 112 -1.27 -3.88 9.08
N GLN A 113 -1.62 -5.17 9.29
CA GLN A 113 -2.71 -5.56 10.19
C GLN A 113 -2.45 -5.24 11.66
N THR A 114 -1.18 -5.11 12.06
CA THR A 114 -0.80 -4.78 13.44
C THR A 114 -0.68 -3.28 13.71
N LEU A 115 -0.80 -2.43 12.68
CA LEU A 115 -0.61 -0.99 12.84
C LEU A 115 -1.83 -0.30 13.48
N PRO A 116 -1.62 0.76 14.26
CA PRO A 116 -2.69 1.51 14.90
C PRO A 116 -3.58 2.22 13.86
N LEU A 117 -4.84 2.48 14.23
CA LEU A 117 -5.82 3.13 13.34
C LEU A 117 -5.33 4.51 12.84
N GLN A 118 -4.51 5.22 13.64
CA GLN A 118 -3.87 6.47 13.25
C GLN A 118 -3.09 6.38 11.93
N PHE A 119 -2.49 5.23 11.63
CA PHE A 119 -1.79 5.00 10.37
C PHE A 119 -2.74 5.09 9.17
N PHE A 120 -3.95 4.52 9.29
CA PHE A 120 -4.97 4.49 8.25
C PHE A 120 -5.66 5.85 8.10
N ASP A 121 -5.97 6.52 9.21
CA ASP A 121 -6.62 7.84 9.22
C ASP A 121 -5.72 8.95 8.68
N SER A 122 -4.40 8.85 8.90
CA SER A 122 -3.42 9.85 8.45
C SER A 122 -3.02 9.72 6.98
N ARG A 123 -3.39 8.63 6.30
CA ARG A 123 -2.97 8.31 4.93
C ARG A 123 -4.14 8.05 4.01
N ARG A 124 -3.97 8.37 2.73
CA ARG A 124 -4.98 8.03 1.73
C ARG A 124 -4.94 6.53 1.44
N HIS A 125 -6.10 5.88 1.34
CA HIS A 125 -6.20 4.45 0.99
C HIS A 125 -5.45 4.10 -0.30
N GLY A 126 -5.49 4.99 -1.31
CA GLY A 126 -4.73 4.80 -2.56
C GLY A 126 -3.21 4.80 -2.38
N ASP A 127 -2.68 5.55 -1.41
CA ASP A 127 -1.24 5.56 -1.12
C ASP A 127 -0.82 4.23 -0.47
N ILE A 128 -1.65 3.68 0.43
CA ILE A 128 -1.44 2.36 1.05
C ILE A 128 -1.53 1.25 -0.02
N MET A 129 -2.56 1.27 -0.86
CA MET A 129 -2.72 0.29 -1.95
C MET A 129 -1.56 0.33 -2.94
N SER A 130 -0.98 1.52 -3.20
CA SER A 130 0.18 1.67 -4.08
C SER A 130 1.42 0.93 -3.58
N LEU A 131 1.57 0.73 -2.26
CA LEU A 131 2.66 -0.08 -1.70
C LEU A 131 2.55 -1.55 -2.15
N PHE A 132 1.34 -2.12 -2.10
CA PHE A 132 1.08 -3.52 -2.44
C PHE A 132 1.11 -3.81 -3.95
N THR A 133 0.81 -2.79 -4.76
CA THR A 133 0.74 -2.90 -6.22
C THR A 133 1.99 -2.30 -6.87
N ASN A 134 2.03 -1.00 -7.09
CA ASN A 134 3.05 -0.34 -7.90
C ASN A 134 4.48 -0.51 -7.35
N ASP A 135 4.67 -0.38 -6.03
CA ASP A 135 6.01 -0.42 -5.43
C ASP A 135 6.57 -1.83 -5.43
N ILE A 136 5.77 -2.82 -5.03
CA ILE A 136 6.18 -4.23 -5.04
C ILE A 136 6.36 -4.74 -6.48
N ASP A 137 5.48 -4.38 -7.42
CA ASP A 137 5.61 -4.79 -8.83
C ASP A 137 6.87 -4.17 -9.46
N THR A 138 7.21 -2.91 -9.15
CA THR A 138 8.47 -2.30 -9.59
C THR A 138 9.69 -3.04 -9.01
N MET A 139 9.61 -3.52 -7.77
CA MET A 139 10.65 -4.36 -7.17
C MET A 139 10.76 -5.72 -7.89
N ALA A 140 9.63 -6.35 -8.22
CA ALA A 140 9.56 -7.59 -8.97
C ALA A 140 10.22 -7.46 -10.34
N ASP A 141 9.89 -6.40 -11.08
CA ASP A 141 10.46 -6.11 -12.39
C ASP A 141 11.96 -5.84 -12.33
N ALA A 142 12.40 -5.11 -11.31
CA ALA A 142 13.82 -4.84 -11.09
C ALA A 142 14.61 -6.12 -10.79
N LEU A 143 14.07 -7.02 -9.99
CA LEU A 143 14.69 -8.31 -9.73
C LEU A 143 14.71 -9.17 -10.99
N ASN A 144 13.59 -9.32 -11.69
CA ASN A 144 13.48 -10.17 -12.86
C ASN A 144 14.42 -9.74 -14.00
N ASN A 145 14.44 -8.44 -14.30
CA ASN A 145 15.07 -7.93 -15.51
C ASN A 145 16.41 -7.24 -15.25
N SER A 146 16.51 -6.44 -14.17
CA SER A 146 17.67 -5.57 -14.02
C SER A 146 18.82 -6.22 -13.28
N PHE A 147 18.55 -7.07 -12.29
CA PHE A 147 19.59 -7.66 -11.44
C PHE A 147 20.60 -8.50 -12.25
N ALA A 148 20.12 -9.47 -13.02
CA ALA A 148 20.96 -10.32 -13.85
C ALA A 148 21.65 -9.50 -14.97
N MET A 149 20.93 -8.54 -15.57
CA MET A 149 21.42 -7.74 -16.68
C MET A 149 22.52 -6.76 -16.26
N VAL A 150 22.45 -6.20 -15.05
CA VAL A 150 23.54 -5.34 -14.50
C VAL A 150 24.81 -6.17 -14.31
N ILE A 151 24.71 -7.38 -13.73
CA ILE A 151 25.85 -8.28 -13.54
C ILE A 151 26.44 -8.68 -14.89
N GLN A 152 25.59 -9.10 -15.82
CA GLN A 152 26.02 -9.51 -17.16
C GLN A 152 26.72 -8.37 -17.91
N SER A 153 26.13 -7.17 -17.92
CA SER A 153 26.71 -6.00 -18.58
C SER A 153 28.05 -5.60 -17.95
N PHE A 154 28.17 -5.67 -16.63
CA PHE A 154 29.42 -5.41 -15.93
C PHE A 154 30.52 -6.39 -16.37
N ILE A 155 30.21 -7.70 -16.37
CA ILE A 155 31.17 -8.74 -16.83
C ILE A 155 31.55 -8.51 -18.28
N GLN A 156 30.59 -8.17 -19.14
CA GLN A 156 30.86 -7.89 -20.56
C GLN A 156 31.75 -6.66 -20.75
N ILE A 157 31.50 -5.55 -20.04
CA ILE A 157 32.31 -4.33 -20.15
C ILE A 157 33.77 -4.62 -19.72
N VAL A 158 33.94 -5.20 -18.53
CA VAL A 158 35.27 -5.52 -17.99
C VAL A 158 35.95 -6.58 -18.84
N GLY A 159 35.26 -7.65 -19.19
CA GLY A 159 35.82 -8.73 -20.00
C GLY A 159 36.19 -8.29 -21.41
N THR A 160 35.37 -7.47 -22.07
CA THR A 160 35.68 -6.90 -23.38
C THR A 160 36.93 -6.04 -23.31
N LEU A 161 37.05 -5.12 -22.33
CA LEU A 161 38.23 -4.31 -22.17
C LEU A 161 39.49 -5.16 -21.94
N THR A 162 39.40 -6.16 -21.04
CA THR A 162 40.52 -7.08 -20.76
C THR A 162 40.98 -7.79 -22.02
N LEU A 163 40.03 -8.36 -22.79
CA LEU A 163 40.37 -9.08 -24.03
C LEU A 163 40.94 -8.15 -25.12
N LEU A 164 40.46 -6.91 -25.22
CA LEU A 164 41.02 -5.93 -26.13
C LEU A 164 42.50 -5.64 -25.79
N TYR A 165 42.83 -5.46 -24.50
CA TYR A 165 44.22 -5.24 -24.07
C TYR A 165 45.12 -6.45 -24.31
N ILE A 166 44.58 -7.70 -24.14
CA ILE A 166 45.31 -8.92 -24.45
C ILE A 166 45.57 -9.07 -25.96
N LEU A 167 44.58 -8.71 -26.78
CA LEU A 167 44.73 -8.81 -28.25
C LEU A 167 45.72 -7.78 -28.80
N ASN A 168 45.59 -6.50 -28.42
CA ASN A 168 46.51 -5.46 -28.86
C ASN A 168 46.43 -4.21 -27.94
N TRP A 169 47.41 -4.02 -27.05
CA TRP A 169 47.40 -2.93 -26.08
C TRP A 169 47.45 -1.53 -26.72
N ARG A 170 48.09 -1.38 -27.91
CA ARG A 170 48.22 -0.07 -28.60
C ARG A 170 46.88 0.41 -29.14
N LEU A 171 46.12 -0.48 -29.78
CA LEU A 171 44.76 -0.17 -30.24
C LEU A 171 43.83 0.06 -29.07
N SER A 172 44.03 -0.65 -27.96
CA SER A 172 43.18 -0.54 -26.77
C SER A 172 43.23 0.81 -26.07
N LEU A 173 44.35 1.53 -26.16
CA LEU A 173 44.45 2.92 -25.69
C LEU A 173 43.46 3.83 -26.43
N ILE A 174 43.32 3.67 -27.76
CA ILE A 174 42.39 4.45 -28.58
C ILE A 174 40.94 4.13 -28.18
N VAL A 175 40.64 2.85 -28.04
CA VAL A 175 39.30 2.38 -27.64
C VAL A 175 38.94 2.90 -26.25
N THR A 176 39.90 2.92 -25.31
CA THR A 176 39.69 3.45 -23.95
C THR A 176 39.38 4.95 -23.98
N VAL A 177 40.05 5.73 -24.80
CA VAL A 177 39.72 7.14 -25.00
C VAL A 177 38.31 7.33 -25.56
N CYS A 178 37.94 6.53 -26.57
CA CYS A 178 36.57 6.57 -27.12
C CYS A 178 35.50 6.20 -26.09
N TYR A 179 35.77 5.22 -25.23
CA TYR A 179 34.88 4.89 -24.11
C TYR A 179 34.76 6.04 -23.10
N GLY A 180 35.88 6.72 -22.82
CA GLY A 180 35.87 7.93 -22.00
C GLY A 180 34.93 9.01 -22.57
N ILE A 181 35.00 9.24 -23.90
CA ILE A 181 34.12 10.18 -24.61
C ILE A 181 32.65 9.72 -24.52
N MET A 182 32.38 8.42 -24.70
CA MET A 182 31.01 7.87 -24.55
C MET A 182 30.45 8.10 -23.14
N PHE A 183 31.20 7.78 -22.09
CA PHE A 183 30.80 8.00 -20.71
C PHE A 183 30.56 9.47 -20.39
N TRP A 184 31.45 10.34 -20.89
CA TRP A 184 31.28 11.80 -20.75
C TRP A 184 29.95 12.26 -21.39
N TYR A 185 29.69 11.83 -22.65
CA TYR A 185 28.46 12.17 -23.35
C TYR A 185 27.20 11.64 -22.65
N ILE A 186 27.24 10.39 -22.19
CA ILE A 186 26.12 9.79 -21.42
C ILE A 186 25.84 10.61 -20.15
N LYS A 187 26.88 11.00 -19.41
CA LYS A 187 26.75 11.83 -18.21
C LYS A 187 26.18 13.22 -18.52
N PHE A 188 26.65 13.83 -19.61
CA PHE A 188 26.18 15.15 -20.06
C PHE A 188 24.71 15.10 -20.48
N SER A 189 24.36 14.21 -21.41
CA SER A 189 23.01 14.05 -21.93
C SER A 189 22.02 13.62 -20.83
N GLY A 190 22.42 12.67 -19.98
CA GLY A 190 21.63 12.20 -18.86
C GLY A 190 21.32 13.29 -17.83
N LYS A 191 22.28 14.19 -17.53
CA LYS A 191 22.04 15.33 -16.63
C LYS A 191 21.01 16.31 -17.21
N ARG A 192 21.09 16.59 -18.51
CA ARG A 192 20.15 17.46 -19.22
C ARG A 192 18.76 16.82 -19.31
N SER A 193 18.68 15.57 -19.75
CA SER A 193 17.45 14.80 -19.84
C SER A 193 16.72 14.75 -18.49
N LYS A 194 17.44 14.46 -17.38
CA LYS A 194 16.86 14.44 -16.04
C LYS A 194 16.22 15.76 -15.65
N GLY A 195 16.81 16.90 -15.98
CA GLY A 195 16.24 18.21 -15.69
C GLY A 195 14.89 18.42 -16.40
N TYR A 196 14.83 18.04 -17.69
CA TYR A 196 13.59 18.12 -18.47
C TYR A 196 12.56 17.09 -18.03
N TYR A 197 12.96 15.85 -17.66
CA TYR A 197 12.03 14.86 -17.11
C TYR A 197 11.38 15.34 -15.81
N THR A 198 12.13 16.01 -14.94
CA THR A 198 11.55 16.59 -13.72
C THR A 198 10.51 17.67 -14.06
N LYS A 199 10.81 18.55 -15.04
CA LYS A 199 9.84 19.54 -15.51
C LYS A 199 8.60 18.87 -16.12
N GLN A 200 8.81 17.90 -17.00
CA GLN A 200 7.70 17.14 -17.61
C GLN A 200 6.80 16.52 -16.55
N GLN A 201 7.40 15.95 -15.49
CA GLN A 201 6.65 15.30 -14.44
C GLN A 201 5.82 16.29 -13.61
N ASN A 202 6.40 17.47 -13.32
CA ASN A 202 5.67 18.53 -12.62
C ASN A 202 4.51 19.06 -13.48
N SER A 203 4.76 19.41 -14.76
CA SER A 203 3.72 19.87 -15.68
C SER A 203 2.63 18.82 -15.91
N LEU A 204 2.97 17.51 -15.93
CA LEU A 204 2.00 16.43 -15.99
C LEU A 204 1.13 16.36 -14.73
N GLY A 205 1.76 16.54 -13.56
CA GLY A 205 1.03 16.59 -12.28
C GLY A 205 0.05 17.77 -12.21
N GLU A 206 0.47 18.95 -12.65
CA GLU A 206 -0.37 20.15 -12.71
C GLU A 206 -1.52 19.99 -13.71
N LEU A 207 -1.25 19.42 -14.89
CA LEU A 207 -2.27 19.16 -15.90
C LEU A 207 -3.29 18.12 -15.41
N ASN A 208 -2.83 17.03 -14.80
CA ASN A 208 -3.73 16.00 -14.27
C ASN A 208 -4.60 16.53 -13.13
N GLY A 209 -4.03 17.32 -12.21
CA GLY A 209 -4.81 17.98 -11.15
C GLY A 209 -5.89 18.90 -11.72
N TYR A 210 -5.56 19.67 -12.75
CA TYR A 210 -6.51 20.53 -13.42
C TYR A 210 -7.63 19.75 -14.13
N ILE A 211 -7.29 18.65 -14.81
CA ILE A 211 -8.28 17.77 -15.45
C ILE A 211 -9.21 17.14 -14.39
N GLU A 212 -8.66 16.64 -13.28
CA GLU A 212 -9.44 16.04 -12.20
C GLU A 212 -10.42 17.05 -11.59
N GLU A 213 -9.97 18.29 -11.35
CA GLU A 213 -10.79 19.39 -10.85
C GLU A 213 -11.95 19.70 -11.81
N LEU A 214 -11.67 19.86 -13.11
CA LEU A 214 -12.70 20.16 -14.11
C LEU A 214 -13.68 19.01 -14.31
N ILE A 215 -13.22 17.75 -14.33
CA ILE A 215 -14.11 16.60 -14.48
C ILE A 215 -15.03 16.49 -13.26
N THR A 216 -14.49 16.67 -12.07
CA THR A 216 -15.27 16.64 -10.82
C THR A 216 -16.27 17.80 -10.78
N GLY A 217 -15.82 19.00 -11.18
CA GLY A 217 -16.63 20.22 -11.26
C GLY A 217 -17.42 20.39 -12.55
N GLN A 218 -17.52 19.38 -13.45
CA GLN A 218 -18.08 19.54 -14.80
C GLN A 218 -19.49 20.12 -14.83
N LYS A 219 -20.33 19.81 -13.84
CA LYS A 219 -21.67 20.41 -13.71
C LYS A 219 -21.60 21.93 -13.51
N VAL A 220 -20.63 22.40 -12.71
CA VAL A 220 -20.42 23.82 -12.44
C VAL A 220 -19.91 24.52 -13.70
N VAL A 221 -18.90 23.94 -14.37
CA VAL A 221 -18.36 24.47 -15.62
C VAL A 221 -19.49 24.68 -16.65
N LYS A 222 -20.37 23.67 -16.80
CA LYS A 222 -21.50 23.74 -17.75
C LYS A 222 -22.56 24.76 -17.38
N VAL A 223 -22.92 24.85 -16.09
CA VAL A 223 -23.97 25.82 -15.65
C VAL A 223 -23.50 27.25 -15.79
N PHE A 224 -22.21 27.51 -15.58
CA PHE A 224 -21.65 28.88 -15.71
C PHE A 224 -21.01 29.17 -17.06
N HIS A 225 -21.08 28.24 -18.04
CA HIS A 225 -20.57 28.41 -19.41
C HIS A 225 -19.06 28.75 -19.48
N HIS A 226 -18.24 28.10 -18.62
CA HIS A 226 -16.79 28.31 -18.53
C HIS A 226 -15.97 27.33 -19.37
N GLU A 227 -16.55 26.64 -20.37
CA GLU A 227 -15.86 25.62 -21.16
C GLU A 227 -14.70 26.20 -21.97
N GLU A 228 -14.88 27.37 -22.59
CA GLU A 228 -13.90 27.99 -23.48
C GLU A 228 -12.67 28.50 -22.69
N GLU A 229 -12.91 29.13 -21.53
CA GLU A 229 -11.85 29.57 -20.63
C GLU A 229 -11.07 28.40 -20.07
N SER A 230 -11.78 27.37 -19.62
CA SER A 230 -11.19 26.11 -19.12
C SER A 230 -10.35 25.42 -20.20
N PHE A 231 -10.80 25.39 -21.44
CA PHE A 231 -10.06 24.83 -22.56
C PHE A 231 -8.79 25.65 -22.88
N THR A 232 -8.88 26.97 -22.80
CA THR A 232 -7.72 27.86 -23.03
C THR A 232 -6.62 27.59 -21.98
N GLU A 233 -6.97 27.50 -20.71
CA GLU A 233 -5.99 27.20 -19.65
C GLU A 233 -5.45 25.77 -19.76
N PHE A 234 -6.29 24.79 -20.14
CA PHE A 234 -5.84 23.45 -20.48
C PHE A 234 -4.78 23.46 -21.59
N CYS A 235 -5.04 24.18 -22.70
CA CYS A 235 -4.10 24.29 -23.81
C CYS A 235 -2.74 24.87 -23.38
N LYS A 236 -2.74 25.86 -22.50
CA LYS A 236 -1.52 26.45 -21.95
C LYS A 236 -0.72 25.46 -21.15
N LYS A 237 -1.35 24.76 -20.19
CA LYS A 237 -0.70 23.72 -19.38
C LYS A 237 -0.20 22.55 -20.24
N ASN A 238 -0.98 22.13 -21.23
CA ASN A 238 -0.60 21.08 -22.16
C ASN A 238 0.60 21.47 -23.04
N GLU A 239 0.68 22.75 -23.45
CA GLU A 239 1.83 23.27 -24.19
C GLU A 239 3.13 23.29 -23.33
N GLU A 240 3.03 23.61 -22.04
CA GLU A 240 4.14 23.53 -21.10
C GLU A 240 4.64 22.08 -20.96
N LEU A 241 3.71 21.12 -20.81
CA LEU A 241 4.00 19.70 -20.80
C LEU A 241 4.67 19.26 -22.11
N ARG A 242 4.15 19.69 -23.27
CA ARG A 242 4.72 19.39 -24.59
C ARG A 242 6.18 19.86 -24.69
N LYS A 243 6.46 21.11 -24.30
CA LYS A 243 7.83 21.68 -24.32
C LYS A 243 8.78 20.91 -23.40
N ALA A 244 8.35 20.61 -22.18
CA ALA A 244 9.14 19.83 -21.23
C ALA A 244 9.37 18.40 -21.73
N GLY A 245 8.34 17.74 -22.27
CA GLY A 245 8.41 16.39 -22.85
C GLY A 245 9.32 16.32 -24.07
N THR A 246 9.23 17.30 -24.98
CA THR A 246 10.11 17.37 -26.14
C THR A 246 11.57 17.48 -25.72
N GLY A 247 11.89 18.31 -24.71
CA GLY A 247 13.25 18.42 -24.17
C GLY A 247 13.72 17.13 -23.49
N ALA A 248 12.86 16.50 -22.68
CA ALA A 248 13.16 15.24 -21.98
C ALA A 248 13.48 14.11 -22.97
N GLN A 249 12.56 13.88 -23.91
CA GLN A 249 12.69 12.81 -24.91
C GLN A 249 13.79 13.10 -25.93
N GLY A 250 13.98 14.36 -26.34
CA GLY A 250 15.03 14.75 -27.26
C GLY A 250 16.42 14.35 -26.75
N TYR A 251 16.76 14.73 -25.52
CA TYR A 251 18.04 14.34 -24.93
C TYR A 251 18.14 12.84 -24.66
N ALA A 252 17.06 12.17 -24.27
CA ALA A 252 17.05 10.71 -24.06
C ALA A 252 17.21 9.95 -25.37
N ALA A 253 16.45 10.33 -26.41
CA ALA A 253 16.44 9.66 -27.71
C ALA A 253 17.77 9.79 -28.46
N THR A 254 18.51 10.91 -28.30
CA THR A 254 19.82 11.12 -28.93
C THR A 254 20.94 10.31 -28.27
N MET A 255 20.74 9.79 -27.05
CA MET A 255 21.79 9.09 -26.31
C MET A 255 22.29 7.84 -27.05
N VAL A 256 21.38 6.96 -27.47
CA VAL A 256 21.74 5.71 -28.17
C VAL A 256 22.36 5.98 -29.54
N PRO A 257 21.76 6.78 -30.45
CA PRO A 257 22.38 7.08 -31.75
C PRO A 257 23.77 7.69 -31.66
N VAL A 258 24.01 8.62 -30.75
CA VAL A 258 25.33 9.26 -30.60
C VAL A 258 26.38 8.26 -30.09
N VAL A 259 26.06 7.46 -29.07
CA VAL A 259 26.97 6.42 -28.56
C VAL A 259 27.30 5.40 -29.64
N VAL A 260 26.29 4.98 -30.41
CA VAL A 260 26.49 4.07 -31.57
C VAL A 260 27.34 4.72 -32.66
N SER A 261 27.12 6.01 -32.95
CA SER A 261 27.95 6.75 -33.94
C SER A 261 29.42 6.84 -33.48
N ILE A 262 29.68 7.14 -32.19
CA ILE A 262 31.04 7.12 -31.63
C ILE A 262 31.63 5.71 -31.76
N SER A 263 30.85 4.65 -31.54
CA SER A 263 31.31 3.27 -31.74
C SER A 263 31.69 2.98 -33.20
N TYR A 264 30.93 3.48 -34.17
CA TYR A 264 31.27 3.33 -35.59
C TYR A 264 32.55 4.10 -35.98
N VAL A 265 32.70 5.32 -35.47
CA VAL A 265 33.95 6.09 -35.67
C VAL A 265 35.12 5.34 -35.06
N ASN A 266 34.98 4.85 -33.83
CA ASN A 266 36.02 4.04 -33.18
C ASN A 266 36.34 2.77 -34.01
N TYR A 267 35.32 2.08 -34.50
CA TYR A 267 35.47 0.91 -35.38
C TYR A 267 36.29 1.26 -36.65
N ALA A 268 35.97 2.37 -37.31
CA ALA A 268 36.67 2.80 -38.51
C ALA A 268 38.16 3.14 -38.21
N ILE A 269 38.44 3.86 -37.14
CA ILE A 269 39.81 4.17 -36.71
C ILE A 269 40.61 2.89 -36.44
N VAL A 270 39.99 1.96 -35.69
CA VAL A 270 40.61 0.66 -35.35
C VAL A 270 40.82 -0.19 -36.59
N ALA A 271 39.88 -0.20 -37.54
CA ALA A 271 40.02 -0.96 -38.80
C ALA A 271 41.22 -0.46 -39.64
N VAL A 272 41.34 0.88 -39.77
CA VAL A 272 42.45 1.46 -40.55
C VAL A 272 43.79 1.22 -39.83
N LEU A 273 43.91 1.58 -38.56
CA LEU A 273 45.16 1.45 -37.80
C LEU A 273 45.54 -0.02 -37.57
N GLY A 274 44.54 -0.88 -37.28
CA GLY A 274 44.74 -2.32 -37.11
C GLY A 274 45.14 -3.01 -38.43
N GLY A 275 44.57 -2.59 -39.55
CA GLY A 275 44.99 -3.02 -40.89
C GLY A 275 46.43 -2.63 -41.23
N LEU A 276 46.81 -1.42 -40.93
CA LEU A 276 48.20 -0.97 -41.08
C LEU A 276 49.18 -1.78 -40.20
N LEU A 277 48.78 -2.09 -38.95
CA LEU A 277 49.61 -2.92 -38.05
C LEU A 277 49.70 -4.38 -38.59
N ALA A 278 48.64 -4.89 -39.16
CA ALA A 278 48.63 -6.24 -39.79
C ALA A 278 49.55 -6.27 -41.01
N LEU A 279 49.51 -5.27 -41.90
CA LEU A 279 50.39 -5.14 -43.06
C LEU A 279 51.86 -5.09 -42.66
N HIS A 280 52.19 -4.50 -41.50
CA HIS A 280 53.53 -4.45 -40.95
C HIS A 280 53.91 -5.70 -40.12
N GLY A 281 53.11 -6.75 -40.11
CA GLY A 281 53.36 -7.97 -39.36
C GLY A 281 53.28 -7.84 -37.81
N LYS A 282 52.70 -6.74 -37.30
CA LYS A 282 52.56 -6.48 -35.87
C LYS A 282 51.22 -6.92 -35.27
N ALA A 283 50.32 -7.44 -36.06
CA ALA A 283 49.06 -8.04 -35.65
C ALA A 283 48.66 -9.14 -36.64
N ASP A 284 48.07 -10.25 -36.17
CA ASP A 284 47.48 -11.27 -37.03
C ASP A 284 46.05 -10.86 -37.47
N ILE A 285 45.59 -11.39 -38.65
CA ILE A 285 44.31 -11.04 -39.25
C ILE A 285 43.14 -11.49 -38.37
N GLY A 286 43.25 -12.65 -37.70
CA GLY A 286 42.24 -13.17 -36.82
C GLY A 286 42.11 -12.31 -35.54
N SER A 287 43.24 -11.81 -34.97
CA SER A 287 43.17 -10.87 -33.88
C SER A 287 42.44 -9.58 -34.25
N LEU A 288 42.75 -9.05 -35.47
CA LEU A 288 42.06 -7.85 -35.96
C LEU A 288 40.56 -8.09 -36.12
N ALA A 289 40.17 -9.24 -36.69
CA ALA A 289 38.77 -9.60 -36.86
C ALA A 289 38.01 -9.67 -35.53
N SER A 290 38.56 -10.41 -34.55
CA SER A 290 37.97 -10.46 -33.18
C SER A 290 37.90 -9.10 -32.53
N TYR A 291 38.95 -8.30 -32.67
CA TYR A 291 39.08 -6.95 -32.12
C TYR A 291 37.97 -6.03 -32.65
N LEU A 292 37.72 -6.04 -33.96
CA LEU A 292 36.67 -5.23 -34.57
C LEU A 292 35.28 -5.61 -34.09
N VAL A 293 35.01 -6.91 -33.87
CA VAL A 293 33.74 -7.38 -33.32
C VAL A 293 33.56 -6.91 -31.88
N PHE A 294 34.60 -6.99 -31.05
CA PHE A 294 34.54 -6.48 -29.66
C PHE A 294 34.27 -4.99 -29.61
N VAL A 295 34.95 -4.18 -30.42
CA VAL A 295 34.73 -2.73 -30.48
C VAL A 295 33.30 -2.39 -30.89
N ARG A 296 32.73 -3.13 -31.85
CA ARG A 296 31.36 -2.93 -32.30
C ARG A 296 30.34 -3.29 -31.22
N GLN A 297 30.54 -4.38 -30.49
CA GLN A 297 29.61 -4.88 -29.48
C GLN A 297 29.64 -4.08 -28.17
N ALA A 298 30.70 -3.33 -27.89
CA ALA A 298 30.90 -2.68 -26.58
C ALA A 298 29.89 -1.59 -26.21
N ALA A 299 29.24 -0.96 -27.19
CA ALA A 299 28.27 0.11 -26.94
C ALA A 299 26.99 -0.37 -26.24
N LEU A 300 26.53 -1.58 -26.54
CA LEU A 300 25.28 -2.13 -26.00
C LEU A 300 25.36 -2.39 -24.49
N PRO A 301 26.37 -3.11 -23.95
CA PRO A 301 26.48 -3.35 -22.51
C PRO A 301 26.58 -2.06 -21.68
N ILE A 302 27.23 -1.01 -22.20
CA ILE A 302 27.34 0.29 -21.53
C ILE A 302 25.96 0.95 -21.37
N ASN A 303 25.17 0.96 -22.46
CA ASN A 303 23.82 1.50 -22.41
C ASN A 303 22.91 0.68 -21.49
N GLN A 304 22.94 -0.66 -21.59
CA GLN A 304 22.17 -1.56 -20.76
C GLN A 304 22.50 -1.38 -19.27
N PHE A 305 23.79 -1.35 -18.92
CA PHE A 305 24.24 -1.11 -17.56
C PHE A 305 23.66 0.19 -16.99
N THR A 306 23.71 1.27 -17.77
CA THR A 306 23.22 2.59 -17.34
C THR A 306 21.72 2.58 -17.13
N GLN A 307 20.95 2.03 -18.08
CA GLN A 307 19.49 1.98 -18.00
C GLN A 307 19.01 1.10 -16.85
N GLN A 308 19.57 -0.10 -16.71
CA GLN A 308 19.16 -1.05 -15.68
C GLN A 308 19.61 -0.60 -14.28
N SER A 309 20.76 0.07 -14.15
CA SER A 309 21.16 0.66 -12.88
C SER A 309 20.22 1.78 -12.43
N ASN A 310 19.75 2.62 -13.35
CA ASN A 310 18.75 3.64 -13.04
C ASN A 310 17.41 3.02 -12.63
N PHE A 311 16.98 1.97 -13.33
CA PHE A 311 15.74 1.27 -12.99
C PHE A 311 15.83 0.59 -11.61
N LEU A 312 16.95 -0.06 -11.31
CA LEU A 312 17.21 -0.64 -9.99
C LEU A 312 17.18 0.40 -8.86
N LEU A 313 17.80 1.57 -9.07
CA LEU A 313 17.74 2.68 -8.10
C LEU A 313 16.32 3.16 -7.86
N SER A 314 15.51 3.10 -8.88
CA SER A 314 14.12 3.45 -8.82
C SER A 314 13.29 2.45 -8.03
N ALA A 315 13.51 1.17 -8.26
CA ALA A 315 12.88 0.09 -7.49
C ALA A 315 13.27 0.16 -6.01
N LEU A 316 14.53 0.53 -5.70
CA LEU A 316 14.97 0.77 -4.33
C LEU A 316 14.25 1.93 -3.66
N ALA A 317 13.82 2.96 -4.40
CA ALA A 317 13.00 4.03 -3.84
C ALA A 317 11.55 3.56 -3.51
N GLY A 318 11.01 2.63 -4.29
CA GLY A 318 9.76 1.93 -3.96
C GLY A 318 9.92 1.03 -2.73
N ALA A 319 11.00 0.27 -2.71
CA ALA A 319 11.36 -0.59 -1.57
C ALA A 319 11.52 0.20 -0.26
N GLU A 320 12.11 1.41 -0.31
CA GLU A 320 12.21 2.27 0.87
C GLU A 320 10.83 2.59 1.46
N ARG A 321 9.85 2.95 0.64
CA ARG A 321 8.49 3.23 1.13
C ARG A 321 7.83 2.02 1.78
N VAL A 322 8.00 0.83 1.18
CA VAL A 322 7.50 -0.43 1.73
C VAL A 322 8.17 -0.72 3.08
N PHE A 323 9.50 -0.63 3.15
CA PHE A 323 10.25 -0.92 4.38
C PHE A 323 10.08 0.14 5.46
N ASP A 324 9.86 1.40 5.09
CA ASP A 324 9.50 2.46 6.04
C ASP A 324 8.19 2.12 6.76
N VAL A 325 7.18 1.60 6.02
CA VAL A 325 5.93 1.14 6.65
C VAL A 325 6.17 -0.09 7.52
N MET A 326 6.97 -1.06 7.06
CA MET A 326 7.30 -2.26 7.84
C MET A 326 8.17 -1.97 9.08
N SER A 327 8.75 -0.78 9.19
CA SER A 327 9.52 -0.33 10.36
C SER A 327 8.70 0.46 11.38
N LEU A 328 7.43 0.74 11.09
CA LEU A 328 6.53 1.40 12.06
C LEU A 328 6.26 0.45 13.22
N GLU A 329 6.10 1.03 14.40
CA GLU A 329 5.76 0.25 15.58
C GLU A 329 4.31 -0.27 15.49
N PRO A 330 4.06 -1.55 15.81
CA PRO A 330 2.72 -2.09 15.94
C PRO A 330 1.89 -1.34 16.98
N GLU A 331 0.57 -1.52 16.93
CA GLU A 331 -0.31 -1.01 17.99
C GLU A 331 0.12 -1.56 19.35
N ILE A 332 0.45 -0.66 20.29
CA ILE A 332 0.90 -1.04 21.63
C ILE A 332 -0.31 -1.58 22.42
N ASP A 333 -0.16 -2.76 22.98
CA ASP A 333 -1.12 -3.37 23.90
C ASP A 333 -0.40 -3.89 25.15
N ASP A 334 -0.42 -3.07 26.21
CA ASP A 334 0.15 -3.39 27.52
C ASP A 334 -0.90 -3.93 28.50
N GLY A 335 -2.14 -4.12 28.05
CA GLY A 335 -3.26 -4.65 28.81
C GLY A 335 -2.97 -6.07 29.31
N LYS A 336 -3.47 -6.40 30.49
CA LYS A 336 -3.29 -7.72 31.15
C LYS A 336 -4.59 -8.30 31.68
N VAL A 337 -5.69 -7.58 31.50
CA VAL A 337 -7.01 -8.01 31.93
C VAL A 337 -7.69 -8.69 30.75
N GLU A 338 -8.01 -9.95 30.92
CA GLU A 338 -8.64 -10.84 29.93
C GLU A 338 -10.17 -10.82 30.06
N LEU A 339 -10.88 -11.08 28.98
CA LEU A 339 -12.31 -11.35 28.99
C LEU A 339 -12.56 -12.87 28.97
N VAL A 340 -13.29 -13.37 29.96
CA VAL A 340 -13.53 -14.81 30.11
C VAL A 340 -15.03 -15.10 30.28
N ASN A 341 -15.48 -16.25 29.74
CA ASN A 341 -16.82 -16.77 30.04
C ASN A 341 -16.88 -17.26 31.50
N VAL A 342 -17.98 -16.97 32.18
CA VAL A 342 -18.16 -17.34 33.58
C VAL A 342 -19.51 -17.99 33.84
N LYS A 343 -19.53 -18.85 34.84
CA LYS A 343 -20.74 -19.40 35.48
C LYS A 343 -20.69 -19.09 36.96
N GLU A 344 -21.86 -19.10 37.59
CA GLU A 344 -21.95 -18.89 39.03
C GLU A 344 -21.87 -20.26 39.73
N GLU A 345 -20.82 -20.47 40.53
CA GLU A 345 -20.65 -21.69 41.36
C GLU A 345 -20.52 -21.26 42.82
N ASN A 346 -21.38 -21.74 43.69
CA ASN A 346 -21.40 -21.46 45.13
C ASN A 346 -21.40 -19.94 45.48
N GLY A 347 -22.04 -19.11 44.66
CA GLY A 347 -22.10 -17.65 44.86
C GLY A 347 -20.83 -16.88 44.44
N ALA A 348 -19.90 -17.54 43.74
CA ALA A 348 -18.71 -16.93 43.16
C ALA A 348 -18.67 -17.16 41.65
N LEU A 349 -18.04 -16.25 40.93
CA LEU A 349 -17.80 -16.39 39.49
C LEU A 349 -16.68 -17.41 39.27
N ALA A 350 -16.95 -18.43 38.45
CA ALA A 350 -15.98 -19.42 38.01
C ALA A 350 -15.82 -19.37 36.48
N VAL A 351 -14.57 -19.44 36.01
CA VAL A 351 -14.28 -19.49 34.57
C VAL A 351 -14.81 -20.80 33.99
N CYS A 352 -15.46 -20.75 32.83
CA CYS A 352 -15.89 -21.93 32.08
C CYS A 352 -15.54 -21.81 30.60
N GLU A 353 -15.36 -22.96 29.94
CA GLU A 353 -15.07 -23.02 28.49
C GLU A 353 -16.37 -22.94 27.66
N GLU A 354 -17.52 -23.17 28.27
CA GLU A 354 -18.82 -23.13 27.60
C GLU A 354 -19.29 -21.68 27.42
N THR A 355 -19.90 -21.39 26.29
CA THR A 355 -20.52 -20.08 26.03
C THR A 355 -21.79 -19.93 26.87
N THR A 356 -21.69 -19.26 28.01
CA THR A 356 -22.83 -19.06 28.95
C THR A 356 -23.62 -17.79 28.70
N GLY A 357 -23.12 -16.89 27.83
CA GLY A 357 -23.66 -15.53 27.65
C GLY A 357 -23.34 -14.59 28.84
N ARG A 358 -22.57 -15.04 29.84
CA ARG A 358 -22.08 -14.23 30.96
C ARG A 358 -20.57 -14.13 30.87
N TRP A 359 -20.05 -12.91 30.99
CA TRP A 359 -18.63 -12.60 30.86
C TRP A 359 -18.11 -11.88 32.10
N ALA A 360 -16.82 -12.03 32.37
CA ALA A 360 -16.14 -11.29 33.42
C ALA A 360 -14.73 -10.88 32.97
N TRP A 361 -14.30 -9.75 33.51
CA TRP A 361 -12.91 -9.31 33.45
C TRP A 361 -12.09 -10.07 34.46
N LYS A 362 -11.11 -10.84 34.01
CA LYS A 362 -10.15 -11.59 34.83
C LYS A 362 -8.83 -10.84 34.91
N ARG A 363 -8.47 -10.38 36.11
CA ARG A 363 -7.18 -9.73 36.37
C ARG A 363 -6.06 -10.74 36.57
N PRO A 364 -4.77 -10.35 36.42
CA PRO A 364 -3.62 -11.22 36.64
C PRO A 364 -3.55 -11.83 38.05
N ASP A 365 -4.12 -11.17 39.05
CA ASP A 365 -4.21 -11.68 40.43
C ASP A 365 -5.31 -12.72 40.64
N GLY A 366 -6.05 -13.06 39.58
CA GLY A 366 -7.17 -14.00 39.61
C GLY A 366 -8.51 -13.40 40.05
N THR A 367 -8.55 -12.11 40.41
CA THR A 367 -9.83 -11.45 40.73
C THR A 367 -10.68 -11.29 39.49
N MET A 368 -12.00 -11.53 39.63
CA MET A 368 -12.97 -11.43 38.54
C MET A 368 -13.97 -10.32 38.81
N THR A 369 -14.22 -9.49 37.81
CA THR A 369 -15.25 -8.44 37.83
C THR A 369 -16.27 -8.77 36.73
N GLU A 370 -17.54 -8.94 37.09
CA GLU A 370 -18.58 -9.24 36.10
C GLU A 370 -18.69 -8.10 35.07
N LEU A 371 -18.77 -8.47 33.80
CA LEU A 371 -18.96 -7.51 32.71
C LEU A 371 -20.40 -6.99 32.74
N LYS A 372 -20.57 -5.72 33.08
CA LYS A 372 -21.90 -5.06 33.21
C LYS A 372 -22.09 -3.92 32.22
N GLY A 373 -21.01 -3.33 31.74
CA GLY A 373 -21.07 -2.21 30.80
C GLY A 373 -21.16 -0.83 31.47
N ASP A 374 -20.54 -0.65 32.67
CA ASP A 374 -20.36 0.68 33.29
C ASP A 374 -19.14 1.37 32.65
N VAL A 375 -19.36 2.41 31.88
CA VAL A 375 -18.29 3.15 31.21
C VAL A 375 -18.21 4.57 31.72
N ARG A 376 -17.02 5.02 32.11
CA ARG A 376 -16.76 6.36 32.66
C ARG A 376 -15.57 7.02 32.01
N PHE A 377 -15.65 8.33 31.80
CA PHE A 377 -14.55 9.21 31.46
C PHE A 377 -14.24 10.08 32.66
N GLU A 378 -12.99 10.10 33.07
CA GLU A 378 -12.52 10.85 34.24
C GLU A 378 -11.49 11.88 33.79
N ASN A 379 -11.91 13.15 33.66
CA ASN A 379 -11.09 14.31 33.28
C ASN A 379 -10.25 14.05 32.02
N VAL A 380 -10.85 13.49 30.97
CA VAL A 380 -10.14 13.05 29.76
C VAL A 380 -9.78 14.23 28.87
N ASP A 381 -8.48 14.31 28.56
CA ASP A 381 -7.91 15.19 27.55
C ASP A 381 -7.41 14.35 26.37
N PHE A 382 -7.74 14.78 25.15
CA PHE A 382 -7.31 14.07 23.95
C PHE A 382 -7.19 14.97 22.71
N GLY A 383 -6.17 14.71 21.89
CA GLY A 383 -5.98 15.27 20.54
C GLY A 383 -5.30 14.28 19.60
N TYR A 384 -5.68 14.29 18.32
CA TYR A 384 -5.05 13.43 17.30
C TYR A 384 -3.59 13.84 17.01
N THR A 385 -3.22 15.08 17.37
CA THR A 385 -1.85 15.60 17.32
C THR A 385 -1.51 16.23 18.68
N ALA A 386 -0.22 16.24 19.02
CA ALA A 386 0.23 16.80 20.30
C ALA A 386 -0.08 18.31 20.46
N ASP A 387 -0.21 19.03 19.34
CA ASP A 387 -0.38 20.50 19.36
C ASP A 387 -1.83 20.95 19.52
N ARG A 388 -2.82 20.06 19.38
CA ARG A 388 -4.23 20.44 19.36
C ARG A 388 -5.12 19.44 20.10
N LEU A 389 -5.62 19.86 21.26
CA LEU A 389 -6.66 19.11 21.97
C LEU A 389 -8.01 19.23 21.26
N ILE A 390 -8.66 18.08 21.06
CA ILE A 390 -10.01 17.94 20.54
C ILE A 390 -11.02 17.78 21.68
N LEU A 391 -10.68 17.00 22.71
CA LEU A 391 -11.45 16.86 23.94
C LEU A 391 -10.68 17.48 25.10
N LYS A 392 -11.41 18.19 25.98
CA LYS A 392 -10.83 18.96 27.07
C LYS A 392 -11.58 18.66 28.35
N ASN A 393 -10.91 18.01 29.30
CA ASN A 393 -11.42 17.70 30.62
C ASN A 393 -12.82 17.04 30.61
N ILE A 394 -13.00 16.05 29.71
CA ILE A 394 -14.28 15.35 29.56
C ILE A 394 -14.50 14.42 30.72
N SER A 395 -15.60 14.62 31.42
CA SER A 395 -16.09 13.74 32.48
C SER A 395 -17.54 13.33 32.22
N LEU A 396 -17.77 12.04 32.02
CA LEU A 396 -19.09 11.46 31.78
C LEU A 396 -19.17 10.03 32.34
N TYR A 397 -20.36 9.54 32.55
CA TYR A 397 -20.59 8.14 32.90
C TYR A 397 -21.85 7.60 32.22
N ALA A 398 -21.82 6.31 31.90
CA ALA A 398 -22.96 5.49 31.49
C ALA A 398 -23.04 4.28 32.41
N LYS A 399 -24.13 4.15 33.16
CA LYS A 399 -24.40 2.98 33.98
C LYS A 399 -24.90 1.83 33.10
N PRO A 400 -24.78 0.56 33.55
CA PRO A 400 -25.32 -0.58 32.83
C PRO A 400 -26.76 -0.37 32.35
N GLY A 401 -27.02 -0.64 31.07
CA GLY A 401 -28.33 -0.48 30.46
C GLY A 401 -28.77 0.96 30.13
N GLN A 402 -27.90 1.97 30.34
CA GLN A 402 -28.23 3.35 29.98
C GLN A 402 -27.90 3.68 28.54
N LYS A 403 -28.77 4.48 27.92
CA LYS A 403 -28.58 5.07 26.60
C LYS A 403 -28.10 6.52 26.74
N ILE A 404 -26.88 6.80 26.28
CA ILE A 404 -26.27 8.13 26.28
C ILE A 404 -26.24 8.68 24.87
N ALA A 405 -26.87 9.83 24.64
CA ALA A 405 -26.86 10.51 23.35
C ALA A 405 -25.85 11.66 23.33
N PHE A 406 -24.98 11.69 22.30
CA PHE A 406 -24.09 12.81 22.03
C PHE A 406 -24.70 13.72 20.98
N VAL A 407 -24.85 15.00 21.30
CA VAL A 407 -25.42 16.04 20.43
C VAL A 407 -24.42 17.20 20.33
N GLY A 408 -24.34 17.85 19.19
CA GLY A 408 -23.46 19.00 18.97
C GLY A 408 -23.08 19.17 17.50
N SER A 409 -22.47 20.29 17.17
CA SER A 409 -22.05 20.60 15.79
C SER A 409 -21.01 19.61 15.28
N THR A 410 -20.82 19.57 13.95
CA THR A 410 -19.74 18.80 13.32
C THR A 410 -18.38 19.30 13.86
N GLY A 411 -17.51 18.35 14.23
CA GLY A 411 -16.21 18.69 14.82
C GLY A 411 -16.24 18.96 16.33
N ALA A 412 -17.38 18.86 17.03
CA ALA A 412 -17.47 19.04 18.47
C ALA A 412 -16.77 17.97 19.33
N GLY A 413 -16.36 16.84 18.73
CA GLY A 413 -15.67 15.75 19.43
C GLY A 413 -16.50 14.49 19.66
N LYS A 414 -17.72 14.36 19.10
CA LYS A 414 -18.62 13.21 19.29
C LYS A 414 -17.98 11.88 18.90
N THR A 415 -17.52 11.76 17.64
CA THR A 415 -16.83 10.56 17.12
C THR A 415 -15.51 10.30 17.86
N THR A 416 -14.85 11.33 18.37
CA THR A 416 -13.62 11.17 19.17
C THR A 416 -13.89 10.43 20.47
N ILE A 417 -15.02 10.72 21.15
CA ILE A 417 -15.42 10.00 22.38
C ILE A 417 -15.62 8.51 22.07
N THR A 418 -16.32 8.17 20.98
CA THR A 418 -16.55 6.78 20.59
C THR A 418 -15.26 6.05 20.21
N ASN A 419 -14.32 6.73 19.57
CA ASN A 419 -12.99 6.18 19.26
C ASN A 419 -12.19 5.86 20.53
N LEU A 420 -12.33 6.66 21.58
CA LEU A 420 -11.65 6.42 22.86
C LEU A 420 -12.29 5.28 23.66
N ILE A 421 -13.61 5.06 23.57
CA ILE A 421 -14.29 3.89 24.18
C ILE A 421 -13.74 2.60 23.56
N ASN A 422 -13.54 2.56 22.23
CA ASN A 422 -12.95 1.42 21.51
C ASN A 422 -11.43 1.30 21.69
N ARG A 423 -10.81 2.24 22.41
CA ARG A 423 -9.36 2.34 22.55
C ARG A 423 -8.64 2.24 21.18
N PHE A 424 -9.19 2.91 20.15
CA PHE A 424 -8.48 3.11 18.89
C PHE A 424 -7.34 4.12 19.04
N TYR A 425 -7.45 4.95 20.08
CA TYR A 425 -6.46 5.92 20.51
C TYR A 425 -6.38 5.92 22.04
N ASP A 426 -5.20 6.13 22.59
CA ASP A 426 -5.00 6.29 24.04
C ASP A 426 -5.14 7.75 24.44
N VAL A 427 -5.73 8.01 25.60
CA VAL A 427 -5.93 9.36 26.15
C VAL A 427 -4.60 10.00 26.55
N GLN A 428 -4.49 11.33 26.41
CA GLN A 428 -3.31 12.11 26.80
C GLN A 428 -3.37 12.54 28.27
N GLY A 429 -4.56 12.70 28.84
CA GLY A 429 -4.79 13.00 30.25
C GLY A 429 -6.08 12.35 30.73
N GLY A 430 -6.21 12.11 32.02
CA GLY A 430 -7.35 11.42 32.59
C GLY A 430 -7.38 9.91 32.29
N ALA A 431 -8.54 9.28 32.47
CA ALA A 431 -8.74 7.85 32.24
C ALA A 431 -10.12 7.58 31.64
N VAL A 432 -10.22 6.51 30.82
CA VAL A 432 -11.48 5.87 30.45
C VAL A 432 -11.56 4.58 31.25
N VAL A 433 -12.62 4.42 32.03
CA VAL A 433 -12.81 3.32 32.97
C VAL A 433 -13.98 2.48 32.53
N TYR A 434 -13.80 1.16 32.44
CA TYR A 434 -14.83 0.19 32.07
C TYR A 434 -14.99 -0.83 33.21
N ASP A 435 -16.19 -0.91 33.81
CA ASP A 435 -16.52 -1.73 34.99
C ASP A 435 -15.51 -1.54 36.15
N GLY A 436 -15.01 -0.31 36.34
CA GLY A 436 -14.02 0.01 37.36
C GLY A 436 -12.57 -0.34 37.03
N ILE A 437 -12.26 -0.63 35.78
CA ILE A 437 -10.92 -0.96 35.27
C ILE A 437 -10.55 0.09 34.21
N ASP A 438 -9.34 0.67 34.29
CA ASP A 438 -8.85 1.54 33.21
C ASP A 438 -8.74 0.71 31.92
N VAL A 439 -9.28 1.21 30.82
CA VAL A 439 -9.21 0.51 29.52
C VAL A 439 -7.77 0.26 29.06
N LYS A 440 -6.79 0.99 29.58
CA LYS A 440 -5.37 0.75 29.31
C LYS A 440 -4.86 -0.56 29.91
N ASP A 441 -5.47 -1.00 31.01
CA ASP A 441 -5.12 -2.25 31.70
C ASP A 441 -5.80 -3.48 31.07
N ILE A 442 -6.82 -3.27 30.21
CA ILE A 442 -7.55 -4.33 29.52
C ILE A 442 -6.86 -4.64 28.19
N GLU A 443 -6.67 -5.92 27.85
CA GLU A 443 -6.22 -6.32 26.52
C GLU A 443 -7.16 -5.76 25.45
N LYS A 444 -6.61 -5.18 24.38
CA LYS A 444 -7.40 -4.51 23.33
C LYS A 444 -8.40 -5.45 22.65
N ASP A 445 -7.97 -6.68 22.39
CA ASP A 445 -8.85 -7.69 21.80
C ASP A 445 -10.00 -8.05 22.74
N ALA A 446 -9.74 -8.21 24.04
CA ALA A 446 -10.75 -8.44 25.06
C ALA A 446 -11.71 -7.25 25.18
N LEU A 447 -11.20 -6.02 25.19
CA LEU A 447 -12.00 -4.81 25.22
C LEU A 447 -12.91 -4.73 23.99
N ARG A 448 -12.34 -4.85 22.79
CA ARG A 448 -13.08 -4.73 21.52
C ARG A 448 -14.10 -5.85 21.33
N HIS A 449 -13.84 -7.04 21.85
CA HIS A 449 -14.79 -8.15 21.84
C HIS A 449 -16.04 -7.85 22.69
N SER A 450 -15.91 -7.07 23.77
CA SER A 450 -17.04 -6.65 24.62
C SER A 450 -17.86 -5.50 24.04
N LEU A 451 -17.43 -4.89 22.94
CA LEU A 451 -18.03 -3.72 22.32
C LEU A 451 -18.63 -4.05 20.96
N GLY A 452 -19.81 -3.54 20.67
CA GLY A 452 -20.39 -3.58 19.33
C GLY A 452 -20.42 -2.19 18.72
N ILE A 453 -20.10 -2.09 17.44
CA ILE A 453 -20.11 -0.82 16.72
C ILE A 453 -20.97 -0.89 15.46
N VAL A 454 -21.81 0.12 15.27
CA VAL A 454 -22.52 0.37 14.00
C VAL A 454 -22.11 1.75 13.51
N LEU A 455 -21.35 1.78 12.42
CA LEU A 455 -20.82 3.00 11.83
C LEU A 455 -21.83 3.63 10.84
N GLN A 456 -21.70 4.94 10.65
CA GLN A 456 -22.45 5.70 9.64
C GLN A 456 -22.16 5.16 8.23
N ASP A 457 -20.88 5.01 7.88
CA ASP A 457 -20.44 4.43 6.62
C ASP A 457 -20.29 2.92 6.79
N THR A 458 -21.28 2.20 6.30
CA THR A 458 -21.32 0.74 6.40
C THR A 458 -20.44 0.10 5.33
N HIS A 459 -19.39 -0.60 5.75
CA HIS A 459 -18.56 -1.41 4.87
C HIS A 459 -18.98 -2.88 4.89
N LEU A 460 -19.23 -3.43 3.69
CA LEU A 460 -19.51 -4.85 3.47
C LEU A 460 -18.36 -5.48 2.67
N PHE A 461 -17.99 -6.67 3.08
CA PHE A 461 -16.93 -7.43 2.41
C PHE A 461 -17.51 -8.26 1.25
N THR A 462 -16.66 -8.52 0.24
CA THR A 462 -17.00 -9.48 -0.81
C THR A 462 -17.18 -10.87 -0.19
N GLY A 463 -18.36 -11.45 -0.37
CA GLY A 463 -18.77 -12.70 0.25
C GLY A 463 -20.30 -12.80 0.31
N THR A 464 -20.82 -13.84 0.92
CA THR A 464 -22.28 -14.01 1.07
C THR A 464 -22.84 -13.04 2.13
N VAL A 465 -24.16 -12.85 2.11
CA VAL A 465 -24.88 -12.11 3.16
C VAL A 465 -24.61 -12.76 4.52
N ALA A 466 -24.68 -14.10 4.61
CA ALA A 466 -24.40 -14.84 5.84
C ALA A 466 -22.98 -14.59 6.36
N GLU A 467 -21.97 -14.61 5.49
CA GLU A 467 -20.57 -14.33 5.87
C GLU A 467 -20.40 -12.89 6.38
N ASN A 468 -21.08 -11.92 5.77
CA ASN A 468 -21.05 -10.54 6.22
C ASN A 468 -21.69 -10.34 7.60
N ILE A 469 -22.76 -11.07 7.95
CA ILE A 469 -23.33 -11.05 9.30
C ILE A 469 -22.41 -11.80 10.27
N ARG A 470 -21.90 -12.99 9.86
CA ARG A 470 -20.97 -13.81 10.66
C ARG A 470 -19.67 -13.09 11.03
N PHE A 471 -19.32 -12.02 10.30
CA PHE A 471 -18.15 -11.21 10.64
C PHE A 471 -18.19 -10.66 12.08
N GLY A 472 -19.36 -10.46 12.66
CA GLY A 472 -19.51 -10.07 14.07
C GLY A 472 -19.19 -11.19 15.08
N LYS A 473 -19.35 -12.47 14.67
CA LYS A 473 -19.06 -13.67 15.47
C LYS A 473 -18.72 -14.80 14.49
N LEU A 474 -17.42 -15.12 14.34
CA LEU A 474 -16.93 -16.03 13.30
C LEU A 474 -17.45 -17.47 13.41
N ASP A 475 -17.74 -17.93 14.61
CA ASP A 475 -18.29 -19.25 14.92
C ASP A 475 -19.83 -19.29 14.95
N ALA A 476 -20.51 -18.20 14.58
CA ALA A 476 -21.96 -18.11 14.59
C ALA A 476 -22.62 -19.18 13.69
N THR A 477 -23.59 -19.89 14.27
CA THR A 477 -24.42 -20.85 13.54
C THR A 477 -25.39 -20.14 12.58
N GLN A 478 -25.93 -20.86 11.62
CA GLN A 478 -26.93 -20.30 10.68
C GLN A 478 -28.17 -19.77 11.43
N GLU A 479 -28.60 -20.45 12.50
CA GLU A 479 -29.75 -20.04 13.32
C GLU A 479 -29.47 -18.73 14.07
N GLU A 480 -28.25 -18.55 14.59
CA GLU A 480 -27.81 -17.29 15.22
C GLU A 480 -27.80 -16.13 14.21
N ILE A 481 -27.31 -16.37 12.99
CA ILE A 481 -27.29 -15.40 11.88
C ILE A 481 -28.74 -14.98 11.53
N GLU A 482 -29.64 -15.94 11.36
CA GLU A 482 -31.04 -15.65 11.05
C GLU A 482 -31.76 -14.92 12.20
N ARG A 483 -31.43 -15.24 13.45
CA ARG A 483 -31.94 -14.53 14.63
C ARG A 483 -31.45 -13.09 14.65
N ALA A 484 -30.17 -12.86 14.43
CA ALA A 484 -29.58 -11.53 14.34
C ALA A 484 -30.21 -10.70 13.20
N ALA A 485 -30.41 -11.31 12.03
CA ALA A 485 -31.09 -10.68 10.90
C ALA A 485 -32.54 -10.30 11.22
N LYS A 486 -33.26 -11.09 12.01
CA LYS A 486 -34.63 -10.76 12.47
C LYS A 486 -34.61 -9.58 13.44
N ILE A 487 -33.68 -9.54 14.40
CA ILE A 487 -33.51 -8.41 15.32
C ILE A 487 -33.26 -7.12 14.52
N ALA A 488 -32.38 -7.18 13.52
CA ALA A 488 -32.05 -6.05 12.65
C ALA A 488 -33.18 -5.71 11.64
N ASN A 489 -34.28 -6.41 11.58
CA ASN A 489 -35.30 -6.33 10.53
C ASN A 489 -34.76 -6.57 9.10
N ALA A 490 -33.66 -7.29 8.97
CA ALA A 490 -33.02 -7.61 7.70
C ALA A 490 -33.56 -8.88 7.03
N ASP A 491 -34.02 -9.87 7.78
CA ASP A 491 -34.47 -11.20 7.31
C ASP A 491 -35.45 -11.11 6.14
N SER A 492 -36.44 -10.20 6.22
CA SER A 492 -37.46 -10.06 5.20
C SER A 492 -36.95 -9.66 3.82
N PHE A 493 -35.94 -8.81 3.73
CA PHE A 493 -35.32 -8.45 2.45
C PHE A 493 -34.31 -9.49 2.01
N ILE A 494 -33.53 -10.08 2.94
CA ILE A 494 -32.55 -11.12 2.63
C ILE A 494 -33.24 -12.30 1.92
N ARG A 495 -34.37 -12.80 2.45
CA ARG A 495 -35.13 -13.89 1.84
C ARG A 495 -35.69 -13.56 0.45
N ARG A 496 -35.74 -12.29 0.06
CA ARG A 496 -36.17 -11.85 -1.28
C ARG A 496 -35.02 -11.73 -2.27
N LEU A 497 -33.78 -11.81 -1.80
CA LEU A 497 -32.64 -11.89 -2.68
C LEU A 497 -32.61 -13.23 -3.43
N PRO A 498 -32.01 -13.29 -4.62
CA PRO A 498 -32.08 -14.50 -5.47
C PRO A 498 -31.65 -15.79 -4.76
N ASN A 499 -30.61 -15.72 -3.90
CA ASN A 499 -30.11 -16.87 -3.14
C ASN A 499 -30.25 -16.67 -1.62
N GLY A 500 -31.11 -15.76 -1.16
CA GLY A 500 -31.33 -15.50 0.26
C GLY A 500 -30.02 -15.14 0.97
N TYR A 501 -29.70 -15.82 2.07
CA TYR A 501 -28.46 -15.64 2.84
C TYR A 501 -27.18 -15.99 2.09
N ASP A 502 -27.25 -16.84 1.06
CA ASP A 502 -26.10 -17.22 0.21
C ASP A 502 -25.90 -16.27 -0.97
N THR A 503 -26.65 -15.17 -1.03
CA THR A 503 -26.47 -14.14 -2.06
C THR A 503 -25.11 -13.50 -1.91
N MET A 504 -24.30 -13.53 -3.01
CA MET A 504 -23.00 -12.89 -3.07
C MET A 504 -23.11 -11.37 -3.12
N LEU A 505 -22.41 -10.72 -2.23
CA LEU A 505 -22.19 -9.27 -2.20
C LEU A 505 -20.85 -8.94 -2.86
N THR A 506 -20.84 -7.90 -3.66
CA THR A 506 -19.66 -7.43 -4.39
C THR A 506 -19.39 -5.97 -4.09
N SER A 507 -18.12 -5.57 -4.13
CA SER A 507 -17.72 -4.15 -4.08
C SER A 507 -18.52 -3.33 -3.05
N ASP A 508 -18.35 -3.64 -1.77
CA ASP A 508 -19.01 -2.91 -0.68
C ASP A 508 -20.55 -2.98 -0.70
N GLY A 509 -21.09 -4.09 -1.21
CA GLY A 509 -22.55 -4.28 -1.32
C GLY A 509 -23.20 -3.36 -2.35
N ALA A 510 -22.51 -3.06 -3.46
CA ALA A 510 -23.01 -2.19 -4.53
C ALA A 510 -24.36 -2.66 -5.13
N ASN A 511 -24.72 -3.92 -4.96
CA ASN A 511 -25.99 -4.52 -5.34
C ASN A 511 -27.13 -4.33 -4.31
N LEU A 512 -26.85 -3.65 -3.20
CA LEU A 512 -27.81 -3.34 -2.14
C LEU A 512 -28.05 -1.83 -2.02
N SER A 513 -29.25 -1.44 -1.57
CA SER A 513 -29.51 -0.05 -1.18
C SER A 513 -28.74 0.32 0.09
N GLN A 514 -28.51 1.63 0.33
CA GLN A 514 -27.82 2.11 1.52
C GLN A 514 -28.52 1.62 2.81
N GLY A 515 -29.86 1.66 2.87
CA GLY A 515 -30.61 1.16 4.02
C GLY A 515 -30.46 -0.35 4.23
N GLN A 516 -30.42 -1.15 3.15
CA GLN A 516 -30.17 -2.59 3.26
C GLN A 516 -28.77 -2.89 3.80
N ARG A 517 -27.75 -2.14 3.37
CA ARG A 517 -26.38 -2.25 3.92
C ARG A 517 -26.39 -1.94 5.42
N GLN A 518 -27.09 -0.90 5.84
CA GLN A 518 -27.18 -0.52 7.25
C GLN A 518 -27.90 -1.59 8.09
N LEU A 519 -28.98 -2.21 7.59
CA LEU A 519 -29.62 -3.35 8.26
C LEU A 519 -28.67 -4.54 8.43
N LEU A 520 -27.77 -4.81 7.48
CA LEU A 520 -26.74 -5.84 7.62
C LEU A 520 -25.68 -5.47 8.66
N ALA A 521 -25.31 -4.19 8.77
CA ALA A 521 -24.39 -3.74 9.83
C ALA A 521 -25.01 -3.89 11.22
N ILE A 522 -26.31 -3.61 11.37
CA ILE A 522 -27.06 -3.86 12.61
C ILE A 522 -27.09 -5.36 12.92
N ALA A 523 -27.34 -6.22 11.91
CA ALA A 523 -27.32 -7.67 12.08
C ALA A 523 -25.95 -8.19 12.50
N ARG A 524 -24.85 -7.61 11.95
CA ARG A 524 -23.48 -7.91 12.35
C ARG A 524 -23.21 -7.57 13.82
N ALA A 525 -23.71 -6.44 14.30
CA ALA A 525 -23.62 -6.08 15.72
C ALA A 525 -24.53 -6.96 16.60
N ALA A 526 -25.69 -7.35 16.09
CA ALA A 526 -26.64 -8.21 16.82
C ALA A 526 -26.12 -9.64 17.02
N VAL A 527 -25.39 -10.21 16.06
CA VAL A 527 -24.84 -11.58 16.19
C VAL A 527 -23.71 -11.65 17.20
N ALA A 528 -22.96 -10.54 17.37
CA ALA A 528 -21.89 -10.42 18.38
C ALA A 528 -22.43 -10.34 19.81
N ASP A 529 -23.66 -9.87 19.99
CA ASP A 529 -24.37 -9.73 21.28
C ASP A 529 -23.57 -9.04 22.40
N PRO A 530 -22.98 -7.86 22.13
CA PRO A 530 -22.12 -7.17 23.08
C PRO A 530 -22.95 -6.43 24.15
N PRO A 531 -22.44 -6.30 25.41
CA PRO A 531 -23.11 -5.55 26.48
C PRO A 531 -23.07 -4.03 26.29
N VAL A 532 -22.13 -3.53 25.51
CA VAL A 532 -21.98 -2.10 25.19
C VAL A 532 -22.04 -1.89 23.69
N LEU A 533 -22.84 -0.94 23.25
CA LEU A 533 -23.02 -0.57 21.85
C LEU A 533 -22.60 0.86 21.58
N ILE A 534 -21.92 1.05 20.49
CA ILE A 534 -21.55 2.35 19.94
C ILE A 534 -22.23 2.51 18.58
N LEU A 535 -23.10 3.51 18.47
CA LEU A 535 -23.92 3.72 17.30
C LEU A 535 -23.64 5.11 16.72
N ASP A 536 -23.25 5.17 15.46
CA ASP A 536 -23.11 6.43 14.70
C ASP A 536 -24.27 6.51 13.71
N GLU A 537 -25.25 7.37 14.03
CA GLU A 537 -26.54 7.44 13.35
C GLU A 537 -26.55 8.54 12.29
N ALA A 538 -26.28 8.21 11.03
CA ALA A 538 -26.55 9.09 9.91
C ALA A 538 -27.29 8.35 8.78
N THR A 539 -28.53 8.76 8.53
CA THR A 539 -29.40 8.14 7.51
C THR A 539 -29.93 9.16 6.51
N SER A 540 -29.10 10.11 6.09
CA SER A 540 -29.49 11.24 5.24
C SER A 540 -29.96 10.89 3.80
N SER A 541 -30.01 9.59 3.42
CA SER A 541 -30.30 9.19 2.03
C SER A 541 -31.06 7.86 1.94
N VAL A 542 -31.92 7.54 2.93
CA VAL A 542 -32.70 6.30 2.99
C VAL A 542 -34.19 6.62 2.84
N ASP A 543 -34.93 5.78 2.13
CA ASP A 543 -36.39 5.92 2.02
C ASP A 543 -37.11 5.72 3.37
N THR A 544 -38.22 6.41 3.57
CA THR A 544 -38.96 6.45 4.85
C THR A 544 -39.35 5.06 5.37
N ARG A 545 -39.66 4.09 4.48
CA ARG A 545 -40.04 2.74 4.90
C ARG A 545 -38.84 1.97 5.45
N THR A 546 -37.70 2.02 4.76
CA THR A 546 -36.46 1.37 5.21
C THR A 546 -35.91 2.08 6.45
N GLU A 547 -36.08 3.39 6.55
CA GLU A 547 -35.77 4.16 7.74
C GLU A 547 -36.47 3.66 8.99
N ALA A 548 -37.79 3.44 8.92
CA ALA A 548 -38.58 2.87 10.03
C ALA A 548 -38.11 1.45 10.41
N LEU A 549 -37.66 0.64 9.45
CA LEU A 549 -37.08 -0.68 9.72
C LEU A 549 -35.74 -0.60 10.45
N ILE A 550 -34.89 0.35 10.05
CA ILE A 550 -33.61 0.62 10.70
C ILE A 550 -33.84 1.07 12.14
N GLU A 551 -34.71 2.06 12.34
CA GLU A 551 -35.05 2.56 13.69
C GLU A 551 -35.53 1.43 14.61
N LYS A 552 -36.48 0.63 14.14
CA LYS A 552 -36.99 -0.54 14.89
C LYS A 552 -35.89 -1.57 15.17
N GLY A 553 -34.97 -1.84 14.19
CA GLY A 553 -33.87 -2.77 14.38
C GLY A 553 -32.86 -2.23 15.39
N MET A 554 -32.57 -0.93 15.35
CA MET A 554 -31.71 -0.25 16.33
C MET A 554 -32.33 -0.31 17.74
N ASP A 555 -33.62 -0.02 17.91
CA ASP A 555 -34.27 -0.08 19.21
C ASP A 555 -34.22 -1.49 19.81
N GLN A 556 -34.46 -2.53 19.01
CA GLN A 556 -34.33 -3.92 19.43
C GLN A 556 -32.89 -4.28 19.80
N LEU A 557 -31.91 -3.79 19.03
CA LEU A 557 -30.50 -4.02 19.32
C LEU A 557 -30.08 -3.32 20.62
N MET A 558 -30.62 -2.15 20.93
CA MET A 558 -30.28 -1.36 22.12
C MET A 558 -30.87 -1.90 23.43
N GLU A 559 -31.88 -2.74 23.36
CA GLU A 559 -32.63 -3.20 24.53
C GLU A 559 -31.73 -3.97 25.52
N GLY A 560 -31.73 -3.54 26.78
CA GLY A 560 -30.93 -4.16 27.86
C GLY A 560 -29.45 -3.88 27.86
N ARG A 561 -28.94 -3.06 26.94
CA ARG A 561 -27.50 -2.77 26.76
C ARG A 561 -27.16 -1.33 27.13
N THR A 562 -25.88 -1.11 27.48
CA THR A 562 -25.34 0.26 27.60
C THR A 562 -25.05 0.78 26.18
N VAL A 563 -25.58 1.95 25.85
CA VAL A 563 -25.54 2.48 24.49
C VAL A 563 -24.95 3.89 24.46
N PHE A 564 -23.98 4.08 23.61
CA PHE A 564 -23.48 5.39 23.23
C PHE A 564 -23.91 5.69 21.80
N VAL A 565 -24.69 6.73 21.60
CA VAL A 565 -25.22 7.07 20.28
C VAL A 565 -24.81 8.48 19.88
N ILE A 566 -24.19 8.63 18.69
CA ILE A 566 -24.03 9.93 18.05
C ILE A 566 -25.34 10.21 17.33
N ALA A 567 -26.16 11.04 17.96
CA ALA A 567 -27.53 11.23 17.53
C ALA A 567 -27.66 12.34 16.48
N HIS A 568 -28.23 11.99 15.36
CA HIS A 568 -28.63 12.89 14.29
C HIS A 568 -30.16 12.97 14.12
N ARG A 569 -30.92 12.21 14.92
CA ARG A 569 -32.37 12.13 14.90
C ARG A 569 -33.00 12.56 16.21
N LEU A 570 -34.13 13.24 16.11
CA LEU A 570 -34.90 13.71 17.26
C LEU A 570 -35.44 12.54 18.13
N SER A 571 -35.90 11.45 17.52
CA SER A 571 -36.41 10.27 18.23
C SER A 571 -35.34 9.62 19.11
N THR A 572 -34.16 9.43 18.59
CA THR A 572 -33.04 8.83 19.31
C THR A 572 -32.58 9.68 20.49
N VAL A 573 -32.52 11.02 20.30
CA VAL A 573 -32.18 11.98 21.37
C VAL A 573 -33.23 11.98 22.46
N ARG A 574 -34.49 12.03 22.09
CA ARG A 574 -35.62 12.10 23.04
C ARG A 574 -35.71 10.89 23.97
N ASN A 575 -35.38 9.71 23.45
CA ASN A 575 -35.48 8.44 24.18
C ASN A 575 -34.17 8.08 24.92
N ALA A 576 -33.21 8.99 25.00
CA ALA A 576 -31.94 8.78 25.73
C ALA A 576 -32.13 9.03 27.24
N ASN A 577 -31.45 8.21 28.07
CA ASN A 577 -31.44 8.40 29.52
C ASN A 577 -30.63 9.62 29.94
N ALA A 578 -29.61 9.97 29.16
CA ALA A 578 -28.87 11.22 29.31
C ALA A 578 -28.39 11.72 27.95
N ILE A 579 -28.42 13.03 27.78
CA ILE A 579 -27.96 13.74 26.61
C ILE A 579 -26.74 14.55 27.02
N MET A 580 -25.66 14.41 26.26
CA MET A 580 -24.41 15.18 26.41
C MET A 580 -24.31 16.15 25.25
N VAL A 581 -24.37 17.44 25.53
CA VAL A 581 -24.21 18.49 24.51
C VAL A 581 -22.74 18.88 24.46
N LEU A 582 -22.12 18.61 23.31
CA LEU A 582 -20.72 18.92 23.07
C LEU A 582 -20.57 20.22 22.26
N GLU A 583 -19.66 21.07 22.68
CA GLU A 583 -19.24 22.26 21.95
C GLU A 583 -17.75 22.48 22.11
N GLN A 584 -17.02 22.56 20.99
CA GLN A 584 -15.56 22.81 20.95
C GLN A 584 -14.73 21.92 21.90
N GLY A 585 -15.11 20.66 22.03
CA GLY A 585 -14.40 19.66 22.82
C GLY A 585 -14.74 19.65 24.31
N ASN A 586 -15.80 20.36 24.75
CA ASN A 586 -16.28 20.36 26.11
C ASN A 586 -17.74 19.86 26.18
N ILE A 587 -18.14 19.26 27.30
CA ILE A 587 -19.55 19.01 27.60
C ILE A 587 -20.09 20.28 28.23
N VAL A 588 -20.98 20.99 27.50
CA VAL A 588 -21.58 22.25 27.94
C VAL A 588 -22.90 22.08 28.67
N GLU A 589 -23.66 21.02 28.33
CA GLU A 589 -24.91 20.71 29.00
C GLU A 589 -25.05 19.19 29.15
N ARG A 590 -25.71 18.75 30.20
CA ARG A 590 -26.00 17.35 30.50
C ARG A 590 -27.33 17.23 31.22
N GLY A 591 -28.19 16.33 30.78
CA GLY A 591 -29.50 16.06 31.37
C GLY A 591 -30.34 15.12 30.54
N ASP A 592 -31.58 14.92 30.93
CA ASP A 592 -32.60 14.29 30.09
C ASP A 592 -33.24 15.32 29.13
N HIS A 593 -34.07 14.84 28.24
CA HIS A 593 -34.75 15.65 27.24
C HIS A 593 -35.53 16.83 27.84
N ASP A 594 -36.37 16.54 28.83
CA ASP A 594 -37.29 17.52 29.40
C ASP A 594 -36.55 18.57 30.23
N ALA A 595 -35.57 18.13 31.01
CA ALA A 595 -34.72 19.03 31.81
C ALA A 595 -33.91 20.01 30.93
N LEU A 596 -33.34 19.51 29.83
CA LEU A 596 -32.55 20.35 28.91
C LEU A 596 -33.42 21.29 28.08
N LEU A 597 -34.65 20.89 27.70
CA LEU A 597 -35.61 21.81 27.08
C LEU A 597 -36.04 22.93 28.02
N ALA A 598 -36.26 22.61 29.31
CA ALA A 598 -36.66 23.59 30.30
C ALA A 598 -35.57 24.64 30.56
N GLN A 599 -34.29 24.29 30.44
CA GLN A 599 -33.14 25.18 30.59
C GLN A 599 -33.05 26.22 29.47
N LYS A 600 -33.67 25.98 28.30
CA LYS A 600 -33.60 26.84 27.09
C LYS A 600 -32.18 27.18 26.67
N GLY A 601 -31.24 26.28 26.89
CA GLY A 601 -29.83 26.44 26.60
C GLY A 601 -29.46 26.03 25.15
N LYS A 602 -28.24 25.48 25.00
CA LYS A 602 -27.71 25.04 23.67
C LYS A 602 -28.50 23.86 23.10
N TYR A 603 -28.90 22.91 23.95
CA TYR A 603 -29.76 21.80 23.54
C TYR A 603 -31.08 22.29 22.94
N TYR A 604 -31.71 23.26 23.59
CA TYR A 604 -32.97 23.84 23.10
C TYR A 604 -32.79 24.43 21.69
N GLN A 605 -31.69 25.15 21.46
CA GLN A 605 -31.37 25.73 20.15
C GLN A 605 -31.15 24.65 19.09
N LEU A 606 -30.36 23.60 19.41
CA LEU A 606 -30.11 22.49 18.50
C LEU A 606 -31.37 21.68 18.19
N TYR A 607 -32.22 21.46 19.20
CA TYR A 607 -33.47 20.72 19.06
C TYR A 607 -34.45 21.45 18.11
N HIS A 608 -34.62 22.77 18.30
CA HIS A 608 -35.49 23.57 17.42
C HIS A 608 -34.88 23.71 16.01
N GLY A 609 -33.56 23.86 15.88
CA GLY A 609 -32.92 23.89 14.57
C GLY A 609 -33.01 22.55 13.82
N MET A 610 -33.00 21.41 14.51
CA MET A 610 -33.28 20.11 13.91
C MET A 610 -34.73 19.97 13.47
N PHE A 611 -35.66 20.58 14.19
CA PHE A 611 -37.09 20.54 13.86
C PHE A 611 -37.44 21.38 12.62
N GLU A 612 -36.70 22.48 12.38
CA GLU A 612 -36.90 23.34 11.19
C GLU A 612 -36.32 22.72 9.91
N LEU A 613 -35.44 21.72 10.03
CA LEU A 613 -34.78 21.06 8.91
C LEU A 613 -35.35 19.66 8.59
N SER A 614 -36.24 19.13 9.41
CA SER A 614 -36.93 17.85 9.22
C SER A 614 -38.33 18.03 8.65
#